data_f3011f13d8d729c18a15be3a60fed761
#
_entry.id   f3011f13d8d729c18a15be3a60fed761
#
_cell.length_a   1.000
_cell.length_b   1.000
_cell.length_c   1.000
_cell.angle_alpha   90.00
_cell.angle_beta   90.00
_cell.angle_gamma   90.00
#
_symmetry.space_group_name_H-M   'P 1'
#
loop_
_entity.id
_entity.type
_entity.pdbx_description
1 polymer ?
#
loop_
_entity_poly.entity_id
_entity_poly.type
_entity_poly.pdbx_seq_one_letter_code
_entity_poly.pdbx_strand_id
1 'polypeptide(L)'
;MKYIDNKLIIEKINVQYIAKKYGTPTYCYSHARLKKNINNFQKNFRSFSPLICFAVKSNTNVNLIREIKKFGLGADVVSKGELLSLIHI
;
A
#
# COMPACT_ATOMS: atom_id res chain seq x y z
N MET A 1 9.43 -3.74 9.92
CA MET A 1 8.99 -3.28 11.26
C MET A 1 9.74 -4.07 12.33
N LYS A 2 10.36 -3.38 13.26
CA LYS A 2 11.16 -4.03 14.31
C LYS A 2 11.29 -3.13 15.53
N TYR A 3 11.64 -3.73 16.67
CA TYR A 3 11.94 -2.98 17.88
C TYR A 3 13.44 -2.72 18.00
N ILE A 4 13.81 -1.46 18.28
CA ILE A 4 15.18 -1.06 18.59
C ILE A 4 15.12 -0.24 19.87
N ASP A 5 15.84 -0.66 20.91
CA ASP A 5 15.86 0.00 22.24
C ASP A 5 14.44 0.23 22.78
N ASN A 6 13.58 -0.82 22.70
CA ASN A 6 12.18 -0.79 23.13
C ASN A 6 11.29 0.18 22.35
N LYS A 7 11.74 0.66 21.20
CA LYS A 7 10.97 1.54 20.31
C LYS A 7 10.61 0.80 19.03
N LEU A 8 9.34 0.87 18.64
CA LEU A 8 8.89 0.28 17.39
C LEU A 8 9.28 1.18 16.22
N ILE A 9 10.01 0.62 15.27
CA ILE A 9 10.54 1.33 14.10
C ILE A 9 9.96 0.76 12.83
N ILE A 10 9.46 1.63 11.95
CA ILE A 10 9.00 1.28 10.61
C ILE A 10 9.82 2.11 9.62
N GLU A 11 10.56 1.42 8.73
CA GLU A 11 11.40 2.07 7.71
C GLU A 11 12.32 3.16 8.30
N LYS A 12 12.96 2.87 9.42
CA LYS A 12 13.84 3.79 10.15
C LYS A 12 13.11 4.95 10.84
N ILE A 13 11.79 4.93 10.87
CA ILE A 13 10.99 5.96 11.54
C ILE A 13 10.40 5.39 12.84
N ASN A 14 10.58 6.12 13.94
CA ASN A 14 9.98 5.77 15.23
C ASN A 14 8.47 6.00 15.16
N VAL A 15 7.69 4.97 15.49
CA VAL A 15 6.22 5.04 15.47
C VAL A 15 5.69 6.13 16.41
N GLN A 16 6.36 6.39 17.53
CA GLN A 16 5.98 7.47 18.43
C GLN A 16 6.03 8.84 17.76
N TYR A 17 7.00 9.06 16.87
CA TYR A 17 7.09 10.28 16.09
C TYR A 17 5.86 10.44 15.19
N ILE A 18 5.43 9.35 14.54
CA ILE A 18 4.25 9.36 13.68
C ILE A 18 3.00 9.70 14.50
N ALA A 19 2.86 9.08 15.68
CA ALA A 19 1.72 9.33 16.57
C ALA A 19 1.65 10.80 17.01
N LYS A 20 2.80 11.39 17.32
CA LYS A 20 2.85 12.80 17.72
C LYS A 20 2.55 13.74 16.58
N LYS A 21 3.04 13.45 15.38
CA LYS A 21 2.89 14.33 14.23
C LYS A 21 1.49 14.27 13.62
N TYR A 22 0.92 13.07 13.51
CA TYR A 22 -0.33 12.85 12.81
C TYR A 22 -1.51 12.50 13.70
N GLY A 23 -1.27 12.27 15.00
CA GLY A 23 -2.29 11.89 15.95
C GLY A 23 -2.57 10.39 15.97
N THR A 24 -3.48 9.99 16.86
CA THR A 24 -3.92 8.60 17.01
C THR A 24 -5.44 8.56 17.19
N PRO A 25 -6.11 7.47 16.78
CA PRO A 25 -5.55 6.34 16.06
C PRO A 25 -5.15 6.70 14.63
N THR A 26 -4.16 5.99 14.07
CA THR A 26 -3.71 6.20 12.70
C THR A 26 -3.22 4.88 12.09
N TYR A 27 -3.46 4.69 10.81
CA TYR A 27 -2.95 3.56 10.06
C TYR A 27 -1.64 3.95 9.36
N CYS A 28 -0.63 3.10 9.53
CA CYS A 28 0.67 3.30 8.91
C CYS A 28 0.95 2.19 7.91
N TYR A 29 1.33 2.56 6.70
CA TYR A 29 1.69 1.60 5.65
C TYR A 29 3.14 1.78 5.26
N SER A 30 3.88 0.67 5.20
CA SER A 30 5.27 0.69 4.75
C SER A 30 5.33 0.55 3.23
N HIS A 31 5.87 1.56 2.57
CA HIS A 31 6.09 1.54 1.12
C HIS A 31 7.06 0.41 0.72
N ALA A 32 8.12 0.22 1.49
CA ALA A 32 9.08 -0.85 1.23
C ALA A 32 8.44 -2.23 1.33
N ARG A 33 7.56 -2.44 2.30
CA ARG A 33 6.86 -3.71 2.46
C ARG A 33 5.87 -3.94 1.34
N LEU A 34 5.14 -2.91 0.93
CA LEU A 34 4.22 -2.95 -0.20
C LEU A 34 4.96 -3.36 -1.47
N LYS A 35 6.08 -2.68 -1.76
CA LYS A 35 6.93 -2.98 -2.92
C LYS A 35 7.41 -4.43 -2.90
N LYS A 36 7.89 -4.89 -1.75
CA LYS A 36 8.37 -6.27 -1.59
C LYS A 36 7.26 -7.28 -1.87
N ASN A 37 6.08 -7.06 -1.33
CA ASN A 37 4.94 -7.97 -1.51
C ASN A 37 4.52 -8.04 -2.99
N ILE A 38 4.42 -6.90 -3.66
CA ILE A 38 4.05 -6.84 -5.07
C ILE A 38 5.11 -7.52 -5.93
N ASN A 39 6.38 -7.23 -5.70
CA ASN A 39 7.48 -7.83 -6.47
C ASN A 39 7.53 -9.34 -6.30
N ASN A 40 7.32 -9.86 -5.09
CA ASN A 40 7.28 -11.29 -4.83
C ASN A 40 6.14 -11.95 -5.58
N PHE A 41 4.96 -11.33 -5.58
CA PHE A 41 3.80 -11.86 -6.28
C PHE A 41 4.04 -11.88 -7.79
N GLN A 42 4.52 -10.77 -8.36
CA GLN A 42 4.82 -10.68 -9.79
C GLN A 42 5.88 -11.70 -10.21
N LYS A 43 6.92 -11.85 -9.41
CA LYS A 43 8.01 -12.81 -9.67
C LYS A 43 7.50 -14.25 -9.75
N ASN A 44 6.64 -14.64 -8.81
CA ASN A 44 6.13 -16.00 -8.72
C ASN A 44 5.19 -16.37 -9.87
N PHE A 45 4.52 -15.38 -10.48
CA PHE A 45 3.59 -15.60 -11.58
C PHE A 45 4.09 -15.11 -12.93
N ARG A 46 5.39 -14.78 -13.03
CA ARG A 46 5.97 -14.20 -14.25
C ARG A 46 5.72 -15.05 -15.51
N SER A 47 5.84 -16.38 -15.39
CA SER A 47 5.69 -17.28 -16.53
C SER A 47 4.28 -17.27 -17.14
N PHE A 48 3.28 -16.81 -16.39
CA PHE A 48 1.89 -16.74 -16.84
C PHE A 48 1.53 -15.38 -17.41
N SER A 49 2.40 -14.37 -17.27
CA SER A 49 2.15 -12.98 -17.67
C SER A 49 0.77 -12.46 -17.24
N PRO A 50 0.39 -12.60 -15.96
CA PRO A 50 -0.95 -12.26 -15.52
C PRO A 50 -1.16 -10.75 -15.45
N LEU A 51 -2.41 -10.32 -15.60
CA LEU A 51 -2.83 -8.99 -15.18
C LEU A 51 -3.20 -9.07 -13.70
N ILE A 52 -2.42 -8.40 -12.86
CA ILE A 52 -2.67 -8.37 -11.43
C ILE A 52 -3.47 -7.11 -11.09
N CYS A 53 -4.60 -7.28 -10.43
CA CYS A 53 -5.48 -6.17 -10.06
C CYS A 53 -5.61 -6.05 -8.54
N PHE A 54 -5.49 -4.81 -8.05
CA PHE A 54 -5.73 -4.51 -6.64
C PHE A 54 -7.21 -4.33 -6.37
N ALA A 55 -7.72 -5.02 -5.36
CA ALA A 55 -9.13 -4.87 -4.94
C ALA A 55 -9.27 -3.59 -4.10
N VAL A 56 -9.77 -2.53 -4.72
CA VAL A 56 -9.87 -1.19 -4.11
C VAL A 56 -10.73 -1.19 -2.85
N LYS A 57 -11.73 -2.05 -2.76
CA LYS A 57 -12.61 -2.16 -1.58
C LYS A 57 -11.85 -2.44 -0.29
N SER A 58 -10.69 -3.07 -0.37
CA SER A 58 -9.89 -3.40 0.81
C SER A 58 -9.20 -2.19 1.40
N ASN A 59 -8.91 -1.19 0.58
CA ASN A 59 -8.32 0.06 1.02
C ASN A 59 -8.49 1.12 -0.06
N THR A 60 -9.27 2.15 0.26
CA THR A 60 -9.60 3.23 -0.69
C THR A 60 -8.66 4.44 -0.57
N ASN A 61 -7.57 4.34 0.18
CA ASN A 61 -6.62 5.43 0.33
C ASN A 61 -5.99 5.77 -1.03
N VAL A 62 -6.23 6.98 -1.50
CA VAL A 62 -5.77 7.45 -2.83
C VAL A 62 -4.26 7.39 -2.97
N ASN A 63 -3.52 7.73 -1.91
CA ASN A 63 -2.05 7.68 -1.95
C ASN A 63 -1.54 6.26 -2.10
N LEU A 64 -2.17 5.30 -1.40
CA LEU A 64 -1.82 3.88 -1.53
C LEU A 64 -2.10 3.37 -2.94
N ILE A 65 -3.27 3.70 -3.49
CA ILE A 65 -3.66 3.28 -4.85
C ILE A 65 -2.72 3.88 -5.89
N ARG A 66 -2.31 5.13 -5.70
CA ARG A 66 -1.35 5.79 -6.58
C ARG A 66 0.00 5.05 -6.60
N GLU A 67 0.48 4.63 -5.43
CA GLU A 67 1.71 3.85 -5.35
C GLU A 67 1.56 2.47 -6.01
N ILE A 68 0.41 1.82 -5.82
CA ILE A 68 0.13 0.53 -6.48
C ILE A 68 0.12 0.68 -8.01
N LYS A 69 -0.45 1.78 -8.51
CA LYS A 69 -0.45 2.08 -9.95
C LYS A 69 0.96 2.13 -10.53
N LYS A 70 1.91 2.69 -9.79
CA LYS A 70 3.30 2.80 -10.24
C LYS A 70 3.96 1.43 -10.47
N PHE A 71 3.44 0.36 -9.87
CA PHE A 71 3.92 -1.00 -10.09
C PHE A 71 3.26 -1.69 -11.27
N GLY A 72 2.39 -0.99 -12.01
CA GLY A 72 1.75 -1.54 -13.20
C GLY A 72 0.54 -2.42 -12.93
N LEU A 73 -0.02 -2.39 -11.72
CA LEU A 73 -1.21 -3.15 -11.39
C LEU A 73 -2.47 -2.47 -11.90
N GLY A 74 -3.48 -3.29 -12.23
CA GLY A 74 -4.84 -2.81 -12.49
C GLY A 74 -5.61 -2.63 -11.19
N ALA A 75 -6.88 -2.26 -11.31
CA ALA A 75 -7.76 -2.07 -10.16
C ALA A 75 -9.07 -2.82 -10.36
N ASP A 76 -9.51 -3.51 -9.30
CA ASP A 76 -10.79 -4.17 -9.22
C ASP A 76 -11.73 -3.30 -8.39
N VAL A 77 -12.77 -2.76 -9.03
CA VAL A 77 -13.72 -1.84 -8.39
C VAL A 77 -15.12 -2.45 -8.38
N VAL A 78 -15.88 -2.18 -7.32
CA VAL A 78 -17.23 -2.72 -7.15
C VAL A 78 -18.30 -1.63 -7.12
N SER A 79 -17.95 -0.36 -7.20
CA SER A 79 -18.91 0.74 -7.18
C SER A 79 -18.51 1.84 -8.14
N LYS A 80 -19.50 2.63 -8.56
CA LYS A 80 -19.29 3.81 -9.39
C LYS A 80 -18.41 4.83 -8.66
N GLY A 81 -18.58 4.98 -7.35
CA GLY A 81 -17.79 5.89 -6.54
C GLY A 81 -16.31 5.52 -6.54
N GLU A 82 -16.01 4.22 -6.41
CA GLU A 82 -14.63 3.72 -6.49
C GLU A 82 -14.03 3.98 -7.86
N LEU A 83 -14.78 3.70 -8.94
CA LEU A 83 -14.30 3.94 -10.29
C LEU A 83 -13.99 5.43 -10.51
N LEU A 84 -14.89 6.32 -10.09
CA LEU A 84 -14.70 7.77 -10.25
C LEU A 84 -13.50 8.27 -9.46
N SER A 85 -13.23 7.71 -8.28
CA SER A 85 -12.07 8.11 -7.48
C SER A 85 -10.75 7.73 -8.17
N LEU A 86 -10.75 6.67 -9.00
CA LEU A 86 -9.56 6.23 -9.72
C LEU A 86 -9.28 7.03 -10.99
N ILE A 87 -10.27 7.66 -11.59
CA ILE A 87 -10.12 8.40 -12.84
C ILE A 87 -9.10 9.54 -12.70
N HIS A 88 -8.99 10.11 -11.51
CA HIS A 88 -8.11 11.25 -11.23
C HIS A 88 -6.73 10.84 -10.69
N ILE A 89 -6.40 9.57 -10.67
CA ILE A 89 -5.11 9.10 -10.16
C ILE A 89 -4.07 8.94 -11.28
#